data_2f357993b4413b2df9d82f1f6d7a386b
#
_entry.id   2f357993b4413b2df9d82f1f6d7a386b
#
_cell.length_a   1.000
_cell.length_b   1.000
_cell.length_c   1.000
_cell.angle_alpha   90.00
_cell.angle_beta   90.00
_cell.angle_gamma   90.00
#
_symmetry.space_group_name_H-M   'P 1'
#
loop_
_entity.id
_entity.type
_entity.pdbx_description
1 polymer ?
#
loop_
_entity_poly.entity_id
_entity_poly.type
_entity_poly.pdbx_seq_one_letter_code
_entity_poly.pdbx_strand_id
1 'polypeptide(L)'
;MNSSDSGNKSQPVRPHPADAHLRSTPGNVSWGLIPANAPPVLRIASGQTVRIDTVSQQGITAGIDPVEFFGAAGIDPGQVLDDVKQIYRNVKREPGAGGHVLTGPIYIDAARPGDMLEVRILDVEFRIDYGVNNSGPGMGAAPELLTEVARNIIRLDLERGVAKFSPRIELPLAPFMGIMAVAPPPAQAPANTRPPGAFGGNIDLKVLTRGATLYLPVFNEGAQFFTGDGHGLQGDGEVNGTAIEISLTPTLQFIVHPGAGRDMKWPRAEDRDCHYVMGMDTDLDEAAHLAIVESVAFLQARAGLSAADAYALTSLAVDFRIGEAVNHVKMVYGAIPKRLLMQ
;
A
#
# COMPACT_ATOMS: atom_id res chain seq x y z
N MET A 1 -17.05 -37.39 34.24
CA MET A 1 -17.32 -37.04 32.85
C MET A 1 -16.21 -36.11 32.39
N ASN A 2 -15.22 -36.70 31.72
CA ASN A 2 -14.07 -35.96 31.21
C ASN A 2 -14.44 -35.33 29.88
N SER A 3 -14.51 -33.99 29.82
CA SER A 3 -14.55 -33.26 28.56
C SER A 3 -13.10 -32.93 28.15
N SER A 4 -12.60 -33.68 27.18
CA SER A 4 -11.35 -33.41 26.49
C SER A 4 -11.51 -32.19 25.60
N ASP A 5 -10.96 -31.05 26.02
CA ASP A 5 -10.79 -29.85 25.22
C ASP A 5 -9.67 -30.11 24.20
N SER A 6 -10.07 -30.45 22.95
CA SER A 6 -9.13 -30.59 21.85
C SER A 6 -8.82 -29.22 21.31
N GLY A 7 -7.83 -28.56 21.88
CA GLY A 7 -7.25 -27.33 21.36
C GLY A 7 -6.82 -27.50 19.89
N ASN A 8 -7.55 -26.90 19.01
CA ASN A 8 -7.24 -26.81 17.59
C ASN A 8 -5.98 -25.94 17.41
N LYS A 9 -4.80 -26.56 17.43
CA LYS A 9 -3.54 -25.90 17.10
C LYS A 9 -3.64 -25.54 15.61
N SER A 10 -3.85 -24.28 15.31
CA SER A 10 -3.73 -23.76 13.95
C SER A 10 -2.38 -24.16 13.37
N GLN A 11 -2.39 -24.92 12.28
CA GLN A 11 -1.16 -25.24 11.55
C GLN A 11 -0.51 -23.91 11.10
N PRO A 12 0.83 -23.81 11.13
CA PRO A 12 1.50 -22.62 10.60
C PRO A 12 1.06 -22.43 9.15
N VAL A 13 0.55 -21.24 8.86
CA VAL A 13 0.12 -20.86 7.51
C VAL A 13 1.37 -20.94 6.63
N ARG A 14 1.38 -21.91 5.67
CA ARG A 14 2.48 -22.00 4.71
C ARG A 14 2.42 -20.77 3.80
N PRO A 15 3.58 -20.12 3.51
CA PRO A 15 3.61 -19.01 2.57
C PRO A 15 3.01 -19.43 1.22
N HIS A 16 2.33 -18.49 0.56
CA HIS A 16 1.77 -18.74 -0.77
C HIS A 16 2.92 -19.06 -1.75
N PRO A 17 2.78 -20.09 -2.62
CA PRO A 17 3.80 -20.38 -3.61
C PRO A 17 4.07 -19.16 -4.52
N ALA A 18 5.33 -18.90 -4.85
CA ALA A 18 5.74 -17.82 -5.74
C ALA A 18 6.78 -18.31 -6.73
N ASP A 19 6.75 -17.73 -7.95
CA ASP A 19 7.71 -18.05 -9.03
C ASP A 19 9.08 -17.43 -8.77
N ALA A 20 9.12 -16.31 -8.04
CA ALA A 20 10.33 -15.59 -7.68
C ALA A 20 10.24 -14.96 -6.28
N HIS A 21 11.41 -14.71 -5.69
CA HIS A 21 11.54 -13.94 -4.44
C HIS A 21 12.50 -12.79 -4.64
N LEU A 22 12.00 -11.56 -4.55
CA LEU A 22 12.78 -10.33 -4.61
C LEU A 22 13.06 -9.82 -3.19
N ARG A 23 14.34 -9.77 -2.81
CA ARG A 23 14.76 -9.29 -1.50
C ARG A 23 15.02 -7.78 -1.51
N SER A 24 14.77 -7.13 -0.38
CA SER A 24 15.07 -5.71 -0.15
C SER A 24 16.55 -5.49 0.16
N THR A 25 17.42 -5.63 -0.84
CA THR A 25 18.84 -5.32 -0.70
C THR A 25 19.14 -3.87 -1.14
N PRO A 26 20.29 -3.27 -0.77
CA PRO A 26 20.67 -1.94 -1.24
C PRO A 26 20.62 -1.74 -2.76
N GLY A 27 20.86 -2.81 -3.55
CA GLY A 27 20.78 -2.76 -5.00
C GLY A 27 19.39 -2.93 -5.60
N ASN A 28 18.41 -3.29 -4.77
CA ASN A 28 17.03 -3.59 -5.20
C ASN A 28 16.00 -2.58 -4.70
N VAL A 29 16.46 -1.47 -4.11
CA VAL A 29 15.56 -0.48 -3.52
C VAL A 29 15.79 0.91 -4.09
N SER A 30 14.71 1.70 -4.10
CA SER A 30 14.72 3.14 -4.32
C SER A 30 14.25 3.84 -3.05
N TRP A 31 14.96 4.88 -2.60
CA TRP A 31 14.61 5.62 -1.39
C TRP A 31 14.04 6.98 -1.71
N GLY A 32 12.74 7.14 -1.48
CA GLY A 32 12.02 8.41 -1.56
C GLY A 32 11.61 8.87 -2.95
N LEU A 33 12.00 8.14 -4.00
CA LEU A 33 11.65 8.45 -5.39
C LEU A 33 11.17 7.20 -6.14
N ILE A 34 10.27 7.39 -7.09
CA ILE A 34 9.83 6.39 -8.06
C ILE A 34 10.36 6.82 -9.42
N PRO A 35 11.47 6.23 -9.90
CA PRO A 35 12.03 6.59 -11.21
C PRO A 35 11.21 5.99 -12.35
N ALA A 36 11.27 6.62 -13.53
CA ALA A 36 10.93 5.97 -14.79
C ALA A 36 12.23 5.45 -15.44
N ASN A 37 12.14 4.33 -16.13
CA ASN A 37 13.27 3.74 -16.88
C ASN A 37 14.51 3.35 -16.03
N ALA A 38 14.31 3.02 -14.76
CA ALA A 38 15.36 2.43 -13.95
C ALA A 38 15.70 1.01 -14.46
N PRO A 39 16.97 0.58 -14.37
CA PRO A 39 17.32 -0.81 -14.67
C PRO A 39 16.49 -1.77 -13.81
N PRO A 40 15.81 -2.76 -14.40
CA PRO A 40 15.00 -3.70 -13.64
C PRO A 40 15.87 -4.59 -12.75
N VAL A 41 15.42 -4.78 -11.50
CA VAL A 41 16.08 -5.71 -10.55
C VAL A 41 15.50 -7.13 -10.66
N LEU A 42 14.34 -7.25 -11.30
CA LEU A 42 13.70 -8.53 -11.63
C LEU A 42 12.88 -8.36 -12.91
N ARG A 43 12.86 -9.41 -13.75
CA ARG A 43 11.98 -9.50 -14.92
C ARG A 43 11.09 -10.72 -14.79
N ILE A 44 9.81 -10.54 -15.09
CA ILE A 44 8.78 -11.59 -15.01
C ILE A 44 7.87 -11.54 -16.23
N ALA A 45 7.24 -12.66 -16.56
CA ALA A 45 6.15 -12.71 -17.51
C ALA A 45 4.80 -12.36 -16.84
N SER A 46 3.84 -11.91 -17.64
CA SER A 46 2.44 -11.77 -17.20
C SER A 46 1.90 -13.12 -16.67
N GLY A 47 1.20 -13.08 -15.54
CA GLY A 47 0.68 -14.25 -14.82
C GLY A 47 1.57 -14.75 -13.69
N GLN A 48 2.84 -14.35 -13.64
CA GLN A 48 3.76 -14.81 -12.60
C GLN A 48 3.52 -14.14 -11.26
N THR A 49 3.92 -14.84 -10.21
CA THR A 49 3.79 -14.48 -8.80
C THR A 49 5.17 -14.19 -8.20
N VAL A 50 5.30 -13.08 -7.49
CA VAL A 50 6.53 -12.68 -6.82
C VAL A 50 6.28 -12.45 -5.34
N ARG A 51 7.13 -13.02 -4.52
CA ARG A 51 7.27 -12.68 -3.10
C ARG A 51 8.27 -11.54 -2.98
N ILE A 52 7.91 -10.44 -2.32
CA ILE A 52 8.71 -9.21 -2.31
C ILE A 52 8.97 -8.79 -0.87
N ASP A 53 10.24 -8.84 -0.43
CA ASP A 53 10.59 -8.29 0.87
C ASP A 53 10.59 -6.76 0.79
N THR A 54 10.00 -6.11 1.79
CA THR A 54 10.03 -4.66 1.95
C THR A 54 10.54 -4.28 3.33
N VAL A 55 11.04 -3.06 3.47
CA VAL A 55 11.46 -2.51 4.76
C VAL A 55 10.67 -1.25 5.07
N SER A 56 10.33 -1.08 6.35
CA SER A 56 9.75 0.16 6.83
C SER A 56 10.81 1.27 6.82
N GLN A 57 10.40 2.49 6.45
CA GLN A 57 11.21 3.70 6.56
C GLN A 57 11.44 4.13 8.01
N GLN A 58 10.67 3.61 8.95
CA GLN A 58 10.80 3.93 10.35
C GLN A 58 12.11 3.39 10.93
N GLY A 59 12.81 4.25 11.68
CA GLY A 59 14.12 3.93 12.22
C GLY A 59 15.31 4.29 11.33
N ILE A 60 15.09 4.52 10.01
CA ILE A 60 16.18 4.90 9.09
C ILE A 60 16.09 6.33 8.57
N THR A 61 14.90 6.91 8.52
CA THR A 61 14.69 8.31 8.08
C THR A 61 15.09 9.35 9.13
N ALA A 62 15.18 8.96 10.39
CA ALA A 62 15.54 9.85 11.50
C ALA A 62 17.03 10.24 11.52
N GLY A 63 17.87 9.64 10.67
CA GLY A 63 19.32 9.87 10.68
C GLY A 63 20.04 9.23 11.87
N ILE A 64 19.37 8.34 12.60
CA ILE A 64 19.91 7.55 13.71
C ILE A 64 20.07 6.11 13.22
N ASP A 65 21.09 5.42 13.70
CA ASP A 65 21.29 3.98 13.38
C ASP A 65 20.04 3.20 13.82
N PRO A 66 19.45 2.35 12.97
CA PRO A 66 18.22 1.62 13.29
C PRO A 66 18.34 0.71 14.52
N VAL A 67 19.52 0.22 14.83
CA VAL A 67 19.74 -0.57 16.06
C VAL A 67 19.62 0.33 17.29
N GLU A 68 20.15 1.55 17.24
CA GLU A 68 20.02 2.54 18.31
C GLU A 68 18.57 3.00 18.43
N PHE A 69 17.92 3.32 17.31
CA PHE A 69 16.53 3.78 17.26
C PHE A 69 15.56 2.78 17.91
N PHE A 70 15.63 1.52 17.50
CA PHE A 70 14.76 0.47 18.04
C PHE A 70 15.21 -0.01 19.43
N GLY A 71 16.53 -0.01 19.69
CA GLY A 71 17.11 -0.35 20.99
C GLY A 71 16.63 0.56 22.13
N ALA A 72 16.40 1.85 21.84
CA ALA A 72 15.83 2.79 22.81
C ALA A 72 14.42 2.37 23.31
N ALA A 73 13.71 1.53 22.55
CA ALA A 73 12.40 0.96 22.91
C ALA A 73 12.47 -0.52 23.35
N GLY A 74 13.68 -1.03 23.63
CA GLY A 74 13.87 -2.39 24.11
C GLY A 74 13.74 -3.48 23.03
N ILE A 75 13.99 -3.14 21.76
CA ILE A 75 14.12 -4.12 20.69
C ILE A 75 15.57 -4.59 20.64
N ASP A 76 15.80 -5.90 20.74
CA ASP A 76 17.15 -6.44 20.65
C ASP A 76 17.77 -6.18 19.25
N PRO A 77 19.10 -5.93 19.18
CA PRO A 77 19.79 -5.73 17.91
C PRO A 77 19.61 -6.87 16.90
N GLY A 78 19.42 -8.09 17.37
CA GLY A 78 19.14 -9.28 16.53
C GLY A 78 17.72 -9.31 15.95
N GLN A 79 16.79 -8.55 16.50
CA GLN A 79 15.41 -8.41 15.98
C GLN A 79 15.29 -7.32 14.90
N VAL A 80 16.28 -6.42 14.78
CA VAL A 80 16.33 -5.44 13.69
C VAL A 80 16.83 -6.13 12.43
N LEU A 81 16.04 -6.07 11.36
CA LEU A 81 16.34 -6.75 10.09
C LEU A 81 17.69 -6.31 9.51
N ASP A 82 18.46 -7.26 8.99
CA ASP A 82 19.77 -6.98 8.42
C ASP A 82 19.70 -6.10 7.16
N ASP A 83 18.66 -6.26 6.33
CA ASP A 83 18.47 -5.41 5.17
C ASP A 83 18.14 -3.96 5.55
N VAL A 84 17.42 -3.71 6.64
CA VAL A 84 17.21 -2.35 7.20
C VAL A 84 18.55 -1.71 7.54
N LYS A 85 19.44 -2.45 8.25
CA LYS A 85 20.80 -1.99 8.62
C LYS A 85 21.65 -1.73 7.38
N GLN A 86 21.58 -2.62 6.37
CA GLN A 86 22.34 -2.48 5.13
C GLN A 86 21.85 -1.31 4.27
N ILE A 87 20.56 -1.12 4.14
CA ILE A 87 19.95 0.00 3.40
C ILE A 87 20.35 1.32 4.06
N TYR A 88 20.21 1.44 5.38
CA TYR A 88 20.61 2.63 6.12
C TYR A 88 22.09 3.02 5.85
N ARG A 89 22.99 2.05 5.81
CA ARG A 89 24.43 2.29 5.62
C ARG A 89 24.83 2.59 4.17
N ASN A 90 24.14 1.98 3.21
CA ASN A 90 24.62 1.92 1.82
C ASN A 90 23.74 2.64 0.81
N VAL A 91 22.51 3.01 1.16
CA VAL A 91 21.60 3.75 0.28
C VAL A 91 21.46 5.17 0.77
N LYS A 92 21.67 6.14 -0.12
CA LYS A 92 21.47 7.56 0.19
C LYS A 92 20.11 8.00 -0.26
N ARG A 93 19.40 8.72 0.61
CA ARG A 93 18.20 9.42 0.25
C ARG A 93 18.59 10.79 -0.31
N GLU A 94 18.09 11.11 -1.51
CA GLU A 94 18.33 12.41 -2.13
C GLU A 94 17.63 13.53 -1.35
N PRO A 95 18.21 14.76 -1.29
CA PRO A 95 17.56 15.90 -0.68
C PRO A 95 16.18 16.16 -1.31
N GLY A 96 15.16 16.34 -0.47
CA GLY A 96 13.78 16.55 -0.92
C GLY A 96 13.00 15.30 -1.32
N ALA A 97 13.65 14.15 -1.42
CA ALA A 97 12.98 12.86 -1.64
C ALA A 97 12.09 12.48 -0.45
N GLY A 98 11.08 11.68 -0.70
CA GLY A 98 10.17 11.13 0.30
C GLY A 98 10.88 10.25 1.34
N GLY A 99 10.13 9.75 2.32
CA GLY A 99 10.67 8.90 3.38
C GLY A 99 10.78 7.42 3.01
N HIS A 100 9.90 6.95 2.16
CA HIS A 100 9.64 5.52 1.94
C HIS A 100 10.74 4.82 1.16
N VAL A 101 11.03 3.58 1.53
CA VAL A 101 11.94 2.68 0.81
C VAL A 101 11.10 1.70 0.01
N LEU A 102 11.28 1.70 -1.30
CA LEU A 102 10.54 0.86 -2.22
C LEU A 102 11.43 -0.23 -2.81
N THR A 103 10.96 -1.47 -2.83
CA THR A 103 11.62 -2.59 -3.51
C THR A 103 11.14 -2.66 -4.96
N GLY A 104 12.06 -2.71 -5.91
CA GLY A 104 11.81 -2.68 -7.35
C GLY A 104 12.90 -1.92 -8.12
N PRO A 105 12.73 -1.71 -9.45
CA PRO A 105 11.56 -2.04 -10.25
C PRO A 105 11.50 -3.51 -10.70
N ILE A 106 10.30 -4.05 -10.70
CA ILE A 106 9.99 -5.31 -11.37
C ILE A 106 9.50 -4.98 -12.79
N TYR A 107 10.16 -5.52 -13.79
CA TYR A 107 9.77 -5.38 -15.17
C TYR A 107 8.85 -6.53 -15.58
N ILE A 108 7.64 -6.22 -16.02
CA ILE A 108 6.65 -7.20 -16.50
C ILE A 108 6.73 -7.26 -18.03
N ASP A 109 7.19 -8.40 -18.55
CA ASP A 109 7.32 -8.59 -19.98
C ASP A 109 6.00 -8.36 -20.72
N ALA A 110 6.08 -7.76 -21.90
CA ALA A 110 4.96 -7.36 -22.75
C ALA A 110 4.06 -6.23 -22.24
N ALA A 111 4.21 -5.73 -21.01
CA ALA A 111 3.47 -4.56 -20.54
C ALA A 111 3.93 -3.29 -21.31
N ARG A 112 2.98 -2.50 -21.79
CA ARG A 112 3.21 -1.31 -22.63
C ARG A 112 2.35 -0.13 -22.15
N PRO A 113 2.76 1.11 -22.47
CA PRO A 113 1.91 2.28 -22.24
C PRO A 113 0.49 2.10 -22.80
N GLY A 114 -0.51 2.39 -21.95
CA GLY A 114 -1.93 2.19 -22.28
C GLY A 114 -2.50 0.83 -21.89
N ASP A 115 -1.67 -0.09 -21.40
CA ASP A 115 -2.16 -1.33 -20.79
C ASP A 115 -2.61 -1.06 -19.34
N MET A 116 -3.30 -2.03 -18.75
CA MET A 116 -3.62 -2.07 -17.33
C MET A 116 -2.84 -3.22 -16.69
N LEU A 117 -2.16 -2.94 -15.59
CA LEU A 117 -1.54 -3.94 -14.73
C LEU A 117 -2.50 -4.31 -13.61
N GLU A 118 -2.91 -5.56 -13.58
CA GLU A 118 -3.64 -6.17 -12.47
C GLU A 118 -2.63 -6.76 -11.48
N VAL A 119 -2.71 -6.33 -10.22
CA VAL A 119 -1.87 -6.80 -9.11
C VAL A 119 -2.75 -7.48 -8.09
N ARG A 120 -2.73 -8.83 -8.06
CA ARG A 120 -3.48 -9.63 -7.08
C ARG A 120 -2.66 -9.81 -5.81
N ILE A 121 -3.24 -9.48 -4.67
CA ILE A 121 -2.61 -9.63 -3.35
C ILE A 121 -2.95 -11.03 -2.82
N LEU A 122 -2.03 -11.97 -3.00
CA LEU A 122 -2.26 -13.37 -2.62
C LEU A 122 -1.97 -13.60 -1.14
N ASP A 123 -0.98 -12.90 -0.60
CA ASP A 123 -0.63 -12.93 0.82
C ASP A 123 0.13 -11.67 1.24
N VAL A 124 0.15 -11.38 2.55
CA VAL A 124 0.96 -10.30 3.16
C VAL A 124 1.48 -10.80 4.50
N GLU A 125 2.76 -11.10 4.60
CA GLU A 125 3.40 -11.67 5.77
C GLU A 125 4.16 -10.61 6.56
N PHE A 126 4.10 -10.68 7.89
CA PHE A 126 4.93 -9.87 8.78
C PHE A 126 6.37 -10.40 8.81
N ARG A 127 7.35 -9.50 8.73
CA ARG A 127 8.77 -9.82 8.84
C ARG A 127 9.31 -9.66 10.26
N ILE A 128 8.61 -8.88 11.07
CA ILE A 128 8.93 -8.55 12.47
C ILE A 128 7.62 -8.46 13.27
N ASP A 129 7.74 -8.52 14.60
CA ASP A 129 6.62 -8.48 15.55
C ASP A 129 6.46 -7.13 16.25
N TYR A 130 6.94 -6.05 15.63
CA TYR A 130 6.80 -4.69 16.11
C TYR A 130 6.66 -3.71 14.95
N GLY A 131 5.90 -2.65 15.17
CA GLY A 131 5.74 -1.55 14.22
C GLY A 131 5.80 -0.20 14.91
N VAL A 132 5.80 0.87 14.13
CA VAL A 132 5.94 2.24 14.63
C VAL A 132 4.74 3.08 14.20
N ASN A 133 4.17 3.84 15.12
CA ASN A 133 3.25 4.93 14.81
C ASN A 133 3.84 6.23 15.37
N ASN A 134 3.99 7.22 14.53
CA ASN A 134 4.53 8.53 14.87
C ASN A 134 3.49 9.62 14.66
N SER A 135 3.56 10.64 15.53
CA SER A 135 2.86 11.90 15.32
C SER A 135 3.62 13.04 16.00
N GLY A 136 3.27 14.27 15.71
CA GLY A 136 3.93 15.41 16.32
C GLY A 136 3.38 16.75 15.84
N PRO A 137 3.94 17.86 16.32
CA PRO A 137 3.53 19.20 15.91
C PRO A 137 3.63 19.38 14.40
N GLY A 138 2.57 19.87 13.77
CA GLY A 138 2.53 20.10 12.34
C GLY A 138 2.29 18.83 11.48
N MET A 139 2.09 17.67 12.10
CA MET A 139 1.81 16.40 11.40
C MET A 139 0.32 16.07 11.41
N GLY A 140 -0.10 15.29 10.41
CA GLY A 140 -1.45 14.76 10.35
C GLY A 140 -2.50 15.75 9.87
N ALA A 141 -3.76 15.32 9.96
CA ALA A 141 -4.94 16.10 9.54
C ALA A 141 -5.40 17.12 10.60
N ALA A 142 -4.89 17.01 11.84
CA ALA A 142 -5.13 17.95 12.93
C ALA A 142 -3.80 18.35 13.59
N PRO A 143 -2.95 19.13 12.86
CA PRO A 143 -1.55 19.38 13.21
C PRO A 143 -1.36 20.17 14.52
N GLU A 144 -2.40 20.81 15.03
CA GLU A 144 -2.42 21.59 16.27
C GLU A 144 -2.62 20.74 17.55
N LEU A 145 -3.01 19.48 17.41
CA LEU A 145 -3.35 18.65 18.59
C LEU A 145 -2.16 18.28 19.47
N LEU A 146 -0.96 18.21 18.88
CA LEU A 146 0.23 17.79 19.61
C LEU A 146 1.25 18.93 19.69
N THR A 147 1.83 19.12 20.85
CA THR A 147 2.92 20.07 21.10
C THR A 147 4.30 19.41 21.11
N GLU A 148 4.34 18.09 21.19
CA GLU A 148 5.56 17.28 21.21
C GLU A 148 5.45 16.08 20.29
N VAL A 149 6.59 15.54 19.88
CA VAL A 149 6.64 14.32 19.06
C VAL A 149 6.24 13.11 19.92
N ALA A 150 5.22 12.40 19.49
CA ALA A 150 4.82 11.12 20.06
C ALA A 150 5.27 9.99 19.12
N ARG A 151 6.02 9.02 19.68
CA ARG A 151 6.47 7.83 18.97
C ARG A 151 6.09 6.60 19.73
N ASN A 152 5.24 5.78 19.14
CA ASN A 152 4.79 4.54 19.72
C ASN A 152 5.42 3.36 18.97
N ILE A 153 6.23 2.56 19.64
CA ILE A 153 6.65 1.26 19.14
C ILE A 153 5.66 0.23 19.66
N ILE A 154 4.87 -0.33 18.76
CA ILE A 154 3.73 -1.19 19.06
C ILE A 154 4.15 -2.64 18.84
N ARG A 155 4.10 -3.45 19.91
CA ARG A 155 4.35 -4.89 19.83
C ARG A 155 3.13 -5.62 19.25
N LEU A 156 3.39 -6.61 18.40
CA LEU A 156 2.37 -7.43 17.77
C LEU A 156 2.37 -8.83 18.38
N ASP A 157 1.19 -9.37 18.54
CA ASP A 157 0.95 -10.78 18.84
C ASP A 157 0.48 -11.45 17.55
N LEU A 158 1.43 -11.97 16.78
CA LEU A 158 1.16 -12.51 15.46
C LEU A 158 0.34 -13.81 15.51
N GLU A 159 0.41 -14.56 16.60
CA GLU A 159 -0.40 -15.77 16.78
C GLU A 159 -1.88 -15.42 16.98
N ARG A 160 -2.16 -14.35 17.72
CA ARG A 160 -3.52 -13.85 17.96
C ARG A 160 -3.99 -12.87 16.87
N GLY A 161 -3.09 -12.41 16.01
CA GLY A 161 -3.39 -11.43 14.98
C GLY A 161 -3.77 -10.06 15.53
N VAL A 162 -3.12 -9.60 16.61
CA VAL A 162 -3.43 -8.32 17.26
C VAL A 162 -2.19 -7.48 17.53
N ALA A 163 -2.36 -6.15 17.45
CA ALA A 163 -1.39 -5.16 17.91
C ALA A 163 -1.73 -4.72 19.35
N LYS A 164 -0.74 -4.68 20.23
CA LYS A 164 -0.88 -4.28 21.63
C LYS A 164 -0.66 -2.77 21.75
N PHE A 165 -1.70 -1.99 21.49
CA PHE A 165 -1.62 -0.53 21.54
C PHE A 165 -1.41 0.00 22.97
N SER A 166 -2.11 -0.58 23.93
CA SER A 166 -1.95 -0.29 25.36
C SER A 166 -2.33 -1.52 26.19
N PRO A 167 -2.12 -1.52 27.53
CA PRO A 167 -2.56 -2.63 28.39
C PRO A 167 -4.05 -2.96 28.31
N ARG A 168 -4.88 -2.07 27.77
CA ARG A 168 -6.34 -2.24 27.68
C ARG A 168 -6.87 -2.23 26.25
N ILE A 169 -6.02 -1.93 25.26
CA ILE A 169 -6.45 -1.76 23.85
C ILE A 169 -5.61 -2.67 22.98
N GLU A 170 -6.27 -3.66 22.42
CA GLU A 170 -5.74 -4.51 21.35
C GLU A 170 -6.48 -4.20 20.05
N LEU A 171 -5.75 -4.14 18.95
CA LEU A 171 -6.27 -3.80 17.64
C LEU A 171 -6.07 -5.01 16.70
N PRO A 172 -7.09 -5.45 15.95
CA PRO A 172 -6.94 -6.54 15.00
C PRO A 172 -6.01 -6.12 13.86
N LEU A 173 -5.03 -6.98 13.53
CA LEU A 173 -4.11 -6.73 12.42
C LEU A 173 -4.81 -6.92 11.08
N ALA A 174 -4.50 -6.03 10.13
CA ALA A 174 -4.98 -6.08 8.76
C ALA A 174 -3.86 -5.56 7.83
N PRO A 175 -2.82 -6.38 7.56
CA PRO A 175 -1.63 -5.90 6.86
C PRO A 175 -1.90 -5.64 5.38
N PHE A 176 -1.31 -4.55 4.87
CA PHE A 176 -1.34 -4.17 3.46
C PHE A 176 -0.12 -3.31 3.09
N MET A 177 0.07 -3.05 1.79
CA MET A 177 1.13 -2.18 1.30
C MET A 177 0.56 -0.79 1.05
N GLY A 178 1.07 0.24 1.74
CA GLY A 178 0.72 1.64 1.52
C GLY A 178 1.11 2.10 0.13
N ILE A 179 2.29 1.67 -0.35
CA ILE A 179 2.77 1.99 -1.69
C ILE A 179 2.77 0.75 -2.60
N MET A 180 1.97 0.83 -3.65
CA MET A 180 2.07 0.00 -4.85
C MET A 180 2.00 0.92 -6.07
N ALA A 181 3.04 0.90 -6.92
CA ALA A 181 3.17 1.82 -8.04
C ALA A 181 3.75 1.16 -9.28
N VAL A 182 3.31 1.60 -10.45
CA VAL A 182 4.08 1.49 -11.69
C VAL A 182 4.96 2.72 -11.85
N ALA A 183 5.97 2.67 -12.72
CA ALA A 183 6.75 3.86 -13.06
C ALA A 183 5.84 5.01 -13.53
N PRO A 184 6.00 6.24 -13.00
CA PRO A 184 5.13 7.37 -13.33
C PRO A 184 5.24 7.77 -14.80
N PRO A 185 4.28 8.54 -15.33
CA PRO A 185 4.41 9.13 -16.65
C PRO A 185 5.77 9.83 -16.82
N PRO A 186 6.45 9.76 -17.96
CA PRO A 186 7.79 10.34 -18.17
C PRO A 186 7.90 11.82 -17.77
N ALA A 187 6.83 12.59 -17.98
CA ALA A 187 6.80 14.02 -17.61
C ALA A 187 6.74 14.26 -16.09
N GLN A 188 6.40 13.25 -15.29
CA GLN A 188 6.31 13.32 -13.82
C GLN A 188 7.47 12.59 -13.12
N ALA A 189 8.35 11.94 -13.88
CA ALA A 189 9.45 11.17 -13.32
C ALA A 189 10.70 12.04 -13.02
N PRO A 190 11.44 11.74 -11.95
CA PRO A 190 11.06 10.80 -10.89
C PRO A 190 9.95 11.38 -10.01
N ALA A 191 8.96 10.56 -9.64
CA ALA A 191 7.92 10.99 -8.71
C ALA A 191 8.40 10.85 -7.26
N ASN A 192 7.96 11.77 -6.40
CA ASN A 192 8.19 11.65 -4.96
C ASN A 192 7.30 10.56 -4.38
N THR A 193 7.79 9.81 -3.39
CA THR A 193 7.01 8.71 -2.79
C THR A 193 5.90 9.18 -1.84
N ARG A 194 5.81 10.45 -1.48
CA ARG A 194 4.78 10.94 -0.56
C ARG A 194 3.39 11.04 -1.18
N PRO A 195 3.18 11.74 -2.32
CA PRO A 195 1.84 11.84 -2.88
C PRO A 195 1.49 10.58 -3.70
N PRO A 196 0.24 10.13 -3.64
CA PRO A 196 -0.30 9.20 -4.63
C PRO A 196 -0.54 9.91 -5.97
N GLY A 197 -0.83 9.12 -7.02
CA GLY A 197 -1.16 9.65 -8.34
C GLY A 197 -1.76 8.59 -9.27
N ALA A 198 -1.90 8.94 -10.54
CA ALA A 198 -2.43 8.03 -11.55
C ALA A 198 -1.62 6.71 -11.67
N PHE A 199 -0.32 6.76 -11.33
CA PHE A 199 0.59 5.62 -11.34
C PHE A 199 0.49 4.72 -10.08
N GLY A 200 -0.45 4.99 -9.18
CA GLY A 200 -0.51 4.41 -7.84
C GLY A 200 0.29 5.27 -6.84
N GLY A 201 1.38 4.73 -6.32
CA GLY A 201 2.19 5.41 -5.30
C GLY A 201 1.63 5.20 -3.90
N ASN A 202 1.72 6.24 -3.08
CA ASN A 202 1.27 6.23 -1.70
C ASN A 202 -0.26 6.32 -1.59
N ILE A 203 -0.92 5.24 -1.98
CA ILE A 203 -2.40 5.20 -2.02
C ILE A 203 -2.99 5.04 -0.61
N ASP A 204 -2.26 4.39 0.30
CA ASP A 204 -2.65 4.13 1.69
C ASP A 204 -4.08 3.60 1.84
N LEU A 205 -4.48 2.77 0.88
CA LEU A 205 -5.84 2.23 0.80
C LEU A 205 -5.94 0.93 1.61
N LYS A 206 -6.47 1.02 2.81
CA LYS A 206 -6.53 -0.09 3.79
C LYS A 206 -7.27 -1.36 3.32
N VAL A 207 -8.09 -1.28 2.25
CA VAL A 207 -8.80 -2.45 1.70
C VAL A 207 -7.89 -3.35 0.87
N LEU A 208 -6.66 -2.91 0.53
CA LEU A 208 -5.68 -3.67 -0.26
C LEU A 208 -5.00 -4.78 0.56
N THR A 209 -5.77 -5.51 1.34
CA THR A 209 -5.33 -6.67 2.11
C THR A 209 -5.30 -7.94 1.25
N ARG A 210 -4.91 -9.07 1.85
CA ARG A 210 -4.94 -10.37 1.21
C ARG A 210 -6.31 -10.67 0.57
N GLY A 211 -6.31 -11.06 -0.70
CA GLY A 211 -7.51 -11.36 -1.50
C GLY A 211 -8.04 -10.17 -2.29
N ALA A 212 -7.51 -8.97 -2.07
CA ALA A 212 -7.81 -7.80 -2.89
C ALA A 212 -6.97 -7.77 -4.17
N THR A 213 -7.40 -6.97 -5.12
CA THR A 213 -6.72 -6.71 -6.40
C THR A 213 -6.63 -5.22 -6.63
N LEU A 214 -5.45 -4.75 -7.05
CA LEU A 214 -5.21 -3.38 -7.49
C LEU A 214 -5.02 -3.35 -9.00
N TYR A 215 -5.61 -2.37 -9.68
CA TYR A 215 -5.48 -2.11 -11.10
C TYR A 215 -4.78 -0.78 -11.33
N LEU A 216 -3.68 -0.80 -12.07
CA LEU A 216 -2.84 0.36 -12.34
C LEU A 216 -2.73 0.61 -13.85
N PRO A 217 -2.93 1.86 -14.34
CA PRO A 217 -2.65 2.20 -15.72
C PRO A 217 -1.13 2.20 -15.98
N VAL A 218 -0.69 1.62 -17.09
CA VAL A 218 0.73 1.51 -17.44
C VAL A 218 1.15 2.70 -18.31
N PHE A 219 2.25 3.36 -17.91
CA PHE A 219 2.80 4.55 -18.60
C PHE A 219 4.14 4.29 -19.29
N ASN A 220 4.83 3.22 -18.90
CA ASN A 220 6.18 2.89 -19.40
C ASN A 220 6.27 1.42 -19.80
N GLU A 221 7.19 1.09 -20.71
CA GLU A 221 7.50 -0.28 -21.08
C GLU A 221 7.84 -1.11 -19.82
N GLY A 222 7.25 -2.31 -19.74
CA GLY A 222 7.43 -3.21 -18.61
C GLY A 222 6.73 -2.76 -17.34
N ALA A 223 5.86 -1.75 -17.37
CA ALA A 223 5.19 -1.14 -16.22
C ALA A 223 6.15 -0.66 -15.11
N GLN A 224 7.22 -1.41 -14.83
CA GLN A 224 8.24 -1.13 -13.80
C GLN A 224 7.60 -0.94 -12.43
N PHE A 225 7.18 -2.05 -11.83
CA PHE A 225 6.44 -2.03 -10.57
C PHE A 225 7.36 -1.88 -9.35
N PHE A 226 6.92 -1.06 -8.39
CA PHE A 226 7.55 -0.85 -7.08
C PHE A 226 6.53 -1.07 -5.96
N THR A 227 7.01 -1.56 -4.81
CA THR A 227 6.19 -1.62 -3.59
C THR A 227 7.04 -1.39 -2.34
N GLY A 228 6.42 -0.86 -1.30
CA GLY A 228 7.03 -0.58 0.00
C GLY A 228 5.98 -0.04 0.95
N ASP A 229 6.44 0.57 2.06
CA ASP A 229 5.55 1.21 3.02
C ASP A 229 4.51 0.24 3.56
N GLY A 230 5.00 -0.78 4.27
CA GLY A 230 4.15 -1.82 4.84
C GLY A 230 3.41 -1.33 6.08
N HIS A 231 2.10 -1.52 6.09
CA HIS A 231 1.20 -1.16 7.18
C HIS A 231 0.64 -2.41 7.85
N GLY A 232 0.81 -2.54 9.16
CA GLY A 232 0.22 -3.63 9.95
C GLY A 232 -1.26 -3.41 10.22
N LEU A 233 -1.66 -2.13 10.30
CA LEU A 233 -3.05 -1.68 10.47
C LEU A 233 -3.12 -0.17 10.23
N GLN A 234 -4.21 0.28 9.60
CA GLN A 234 -4.54 1.69 9.41
C GLN A 234 -6.06 1.91 9.46
N GLY A 235 -6.50 3.04 10.01
CA GLY A 235 -7.85 3.57 9.80
C GLY A 235 -7.96 4.37 8.51
N ASP A 236 -9.18 4.54 7.97
CA ASP A 236 -9.38 5.46 6.85
C ASP A 236 -8.88 6.86 7.20
N GLY A 237 -8.20 7.50 6.25
CA GLY A 237 -7.65 8.85 6.34
C GLY A 237 -6.23 8.95 6.87
N GLU A 238 -5.67 7.89 7.48
CA GLU A 238 -4.33 7.88 8.09
C GLU A 238 -4.03 9.14 8.93
N VAL A 239 -4.98 9.53 9.75
CA VAL A 239 -5.18 10.90 10.24
C VAL A 239 -4.00 11.54 11.01
N ASN A 240 -3.07 10.77 11.55
CA ASN A 240 -1.87 11.31 12.20
C ASN A 240 -0.62 11.30 11.30
N GLY A 241 -0.73 10.80 10.05
CA GLY A 241 0.34 10.74 9.06
C GLY A 241 1.20 9.49 9.12
N THR A 242 0.79 8.47 9.89
CA THR A 242 1.38 7.13 9.88
C THR A 242 0.35 6.07 10.28
N ALA A 243 0.50 4.87 9.72
CA ALA A 243 -0.18 3.64 10.14
C ALA A 243 0.55 2.98 11.33
N ILE A 244 0.40 1.67 11.52
CA ILE A 244 1.42 0.84 12.16
C ILE A 244 2.45 0.49 11.09
N GLU A 245 3.47 1.33 10.96
CA GLU A 245 4.54 1.22 9.99
C GLU A 245 5.40 0.00 10.28
N ILE A 246 5.53 -0.93 9.33
CA ILE A 246 6.19 -2.20 9.58
C ILE A 246 6.78 -2.80 8.31
N SER A 247 7.82 -3.61 8.45
CA SER A 247 8.38 -4.38 7.32
C SER A 247 7.50 -5.60 7.03
N LEU A 248 7.06 -5.72 5.78
CA LEU A 248 6.19 -6.79 5.31
C LEU A 248 6.80 -7.52 4.10
N THR A 249 6.29 -8.71 3.82
CA THR A 249 6.57 -9.47 2.60
C THR A 249 5.25 -9.79 1.90
N PRO A 250 4.76 -8.96 0.96
CA PRO A 250 3.64 -9.32 0.12
C PRO A 250 4.02 -10.40 -0.90
N THR A 251 3.05 -11.27 -1.22
CA THR A 251 3.08 -12.18 -2.38
C THR A 251 2.06 -11.69 -3.38
N LEU A 252 2.55 -11.18 -4.52
CA LEU A 252 1.75 -10.51 -5.54
C LEU A 252 1.81 -11.27 -6.87
N GLN A 253 0.66 -11.41 -7.55
CA GLN A 253 0.58 -11.91 -8.92
C GLN A 253 0.32 -10.74 -9.88
N PHE A 254 1.02 -10.72 -11.00
CA PHE A 254 0.98 -9.65 -11.98
C PHE A 254 0.38 -10.11 -13.29
N ILE A 255 -0.70 -9.47 -13.76
CA ILE A 255 -1.38 -9.80 -15.02
C ILE A 255 -1.52 -8.53 -15.84
N VAL A 256 -1.08 -8.59 -17.10
CA VAL A 256 -1.20 -7.49 -18.07
C VAL A 256 -2.49 -7.63 -18.87
N HIS A 257 -3.27 -6.57 -18.93
CA HIS A 257 -4.45 -6.45 -19.79
C HIS A 257 -4.18 -5.45 -20.90
N PRO A 258 -3.91 -5.91 -22.13
CA PRO A 258 -3.53 -5.04 -23.24
C PRO A 258 -4.61 -3.99 -23.56
N GLY A 259 -4.21 -2.73 -23.60
CA GLY A 259 -5.04 -1.60 -23.98
C GLY A 259 -6.12 -1.19 -22.97
N ALA A 260 -6.27 -1.91 -21.84
CA ALA A 260 -7.34 -1.66 -20.87
C ALA A 260 -7.08 -0.46 -19.94
N GLY A 261 -5.87 0.11 -19.96
CA GLY A 261 -5.48 1.26 -19.16
C GLY A 261 -5.67 2.62 -19.84
N ARG A 262 -6.04 2.67 -21.13
CA ARG A 262 -6.08 3.93 -21.90
C ARG A 262 -6.99 4.99 -21.33
N ASP A 263 -8.14 4.56 -20.82
CA ASP A 263 -9.17 5.46 -20.28
C ASP A 263 -9.17 5.52 -18.75
N MET A 264 -8.20 4.86 -18.11
CA MET A 264 -8.05 4.91 -16.66
C MET A 264 -7.34 6.21 -16.23
N LYS A 265 -8.05 7.07 -15.51
CA LYS A 265 -7.46 8.29 -14.93
C LYS A 265 -6.75 8.01 -13.61
N TRP A 266 -7.32 7.10 -12.82
CA TRP A 266 -6.86 6.74 -11.48
C TRP A 266 -6.75 5.23 -11.32
N PRO A 267 -5.98 4.73 -10.36
CA PRO A 267 -6.04 3.34 -9.95
C PRO A 267 -7.46 2.93 -9.57
N ARG A 268 -7.75 1.64 -9.70
CA ARG A 268 -8.98 1.01 -9.21
C ARG A 268 -8.61 -0.20 -8.39
N ALA A 269 -9.49 -0.61 -7.51
CA ALA A 269 -9.28 -1.82 -6.74
C ALA A 269 -10.55 -2.63 -6.63
N GLU A 270 -10.43 -3.86 -6.19
CA GLU A 270 -11.55 -4.69 -5.78
C GLU A 270 -11.15 -5.68 -4.70
N ASP A 271 -12.13 -6.07 -3.92
CA ASP A 271 -12.05 -7.22 -3.05
C ASP A 271 -13.20 -8.19 -3.34
N ARG A 272 -13.50 -9.08 -2.41
CA ARG A 272 -14.62 -10.03 -2.53
C ARG A 272 -15.96 -9.32 -2.72
N ASP A 273 -16.18 -8.21 -2.03
CA ASP A 273 -17.50 -7.61 -1.83
C ASP A 273 -17.73 -6.35 -2.67
N CYS A 274 -16.68 -5.59 -2.97
CA CYS A 274 -16.75 -4.28 -3.61
C CYS A 274 -15.75 -4.11 -4.75
N HIS A 275 -16.10 -3.23 -5.70
CA HIS A 275 -15.16 -2.50 -6.53
C HIS A 275 -14.90 -1.15 -5.88
N TYR A 276 -13.66 -0.66 -6.01
CA TYR A 276 -13.22 0.62 -5.46
C TYR A 276 -12.71 1.51 -6.58
N VAL A 277 -13.27 2.71 -6.69
CA VAL A 277 -12.81 3.77 -7.58
C VAL A 277 -12.27 4.92 -6.74
N MET A 278 -11.31 5.68 -7.26
CA MET A 278 -10.59 6.69 -6.50
C MET A 278 -10.69 8.05 -7.17
N GLY A 279 -10.70 9.10 -6.38
CA GLY A 279 -10.47 10.47 -6.78
C GLY A 279 -9.38 11.07 -5.91
N MET A 280 -8.44 11.79 -6.52
CA MET A 280 -7.27 12.34 -5.84
C MET A 280 -7.07 13.79 -6.21
N ASP A 281 -6.98 14.66 -5.19
CA ASP A 281 -6.67 16.08 -5.36
C ASP A 281 -6.06 16.65 -4.06
N THR A 282 -5.46 17.82 -4.12
CA THR A 282 -5.01 18.55 -2.93
C THR A 282 -6.18 19.12 -2.12
N ASP A 283 -7.31 19.34 -2.78
CA ASP A 283 -8.59 19.72 -2.18
C ASP A 283 -9.47 18.48 -1.95
N LEU A 284 -10.00 18.32 -0.73
CA LEU A 284 -10.79 17.15 -0.36
C LEU A 284 -12.15 17.10 -1.07
N ASP A 285 -12.78 18.25 -1.29
CA ASP A 285 -14.06 18.33 -1.98
C ASP A 285 -13.90 17.96 -3.46
N GLU A 286 -12.79 18.39 -4.09
CA GLU A 286 -12.45 17.99 -5.46
C GLU A 286 -12.10 16.50 -5.54
N ALA A 287 -11.35 15.95 -4.57
CA ALA A 287 -11.09 14.51 -4.52
C ALA A 287 -12.40 13.70 -4.41
N ALA A 288 -13.36 14.18 -3.61
CA ALA A 288 -14.68 13.57 -3.50
C ALA A 288 -15.47 13.68 -4.81
N HIS A 289 -15.46 14.86 -5.46
CA HIS A 289 -16.07 15.06 -6.77
C HIS A 289 -15.51 14.07 -7.82
N LEU A 290 -14.20 13.95 -7.90
CA LEU A 290 -13.53 13.01 -8.83
C LEU A 290 -13.92 11.56 -8.55
N ALA A 291 -13.99 11.14 -7.29
CA ALA A 291 -14.42 9.78 -6.93
C ALA A 291 -15.89 9.52 -7.34
N ILE A 292 -16.78 10.51 -7.22
CA ILE A 292 -18.17 10.41 -7.67
C ILE A 292 -18.22 10.27 -9.20
N VAL A 293 -17.48 11.10 -9.94
CA VAL A 293 -17.40 11.03 -11.41
C VAL A 293 -16.88 9.66 -11.88
N GLU A 294 -15.82 9.14 -11.25
CA GLU A 294 -15.31 7.81 -11.56
C GLU A 294 -16.31 6.68 -11.23
N SER A 295 -17.10 6.83 -10.13
CA SER A 295 -18.16 5.86 -9.79
C SER A 295 -19.26 5.82 -10.86
N VAL A 296 -19.71 6.99 -11.31
CA VAL A 296 -20.74 7.09 -12.37
C VAL A 296 -20.19 6.46 -13.66
N ALA A 297 -18.98 6.84 -14.09
CA ALA A 297 -18.37 6.30 -15.29
C ALA A 297 -18.17 4.76 -15.21
N PHE A 298 -17.77 4.25 -14.05
CA PHE A 298 -17.62 2.82 -13.81
C PHE A 298 -18.96 2.07 -13.94
N LEU A 299 -20.03 2.60 -13.33
CA LEU A 299 -21.37 2.00 -13.39
C LEU A 299 -21.96 2.05 -14.81
N GLN A 300 -21.76 3.14 -15.55
CA GLN A 300 -22.15 3.21 -16.96
C GLN A 300 -21.45 2.14 -17.79
N ALA A 301 -20.13 2.02 -17.65
CA ALA A 301 -19.34 1.06 -18.42
C ALA A 301 -19.66 -0.41 -18.07
N ARG A 302 -19.94 -0.69 -16.78
CA ARG A 302 -20.12 -2.08 -16.32
C ARG A 302 -21.56 -2.57 -16.39
N ALA A 303 -22.54 -1.67 -16.18
CA ALA A 303 -23.96 -2.03 -16.14
C ALA A 303 -24.76 -1.48 -17.34
N GLY A 304 -24.13 -0.74 -18.25
CA GLY A 304 -24.80 -0.15 -19.42
C GLY A 304 -25.84 0.91 -19.07
N LEU A 305 -25.73 1.54 -17.89
CA LEU A 305 -26.69 2.53 -17.38
C LEU A 305 -26.58 3.87 -18.11
N SER A 306 -27.69 4.61 -18.17
CA SER A 306 -27.64 6.02 -18.52
C SER A 306 -26.85 6.82 -17.48
N ALA A 307 -26.36 8.00 -17.83
CA ALA A 307 -25.66 8.87 -16.87
C ALA A 307 -26.55 9.23 -15.66
N ALA A 308 -27.85 9.48 -15.91
CA ALA A 308 -28.82 9.79 -14.86
C ALA A 308 -29.04 8.59 -13.91
N ASP A 309 -29.22 7.39 -14.46
CA ASP A 309 -29.42 6.19 -13.65
C ASP A 309 -28.15 5.80 -12.88
N ALA A 310 -26.98 5.90 -13.51
CA ALA A 310 -25.70 5.64 -12.86
C ALA A 310 -25.46 6.63 -11.71
N TYR A 311 -25.77 7.91 -11.91
CA TYR A 311 -25.64 8.93 -10.86
C TYR A 311 -26.64 8.71 -9.71
N ALA A 312 -27.88 8.37 -10.03
CA ALA A 312 -28.88 8.00 -9.02
C ALA A 312 -28.44 6.77 -8.22
N LEU A 313 -27.96 5.71 -8.90
CA LEU A 313 -27.46 4.51 -8.25
C LEU A 313 -26.23 4.79 -7.37
N THR A 314 -25.33 5.66 -7.82
CA THR A 314 -24.18 6.13 -7.02
C THR A 314 -24.66 6.75 -5.70
N SER A 315 -25.68 7.63 -5.74
CA SER A 315 -26.25 8.26 -4.54
C SER A 315 -26.92 7.27 -3.58
N LEU A 316 -27.50 6.20 -4.11
CA LEU A 316 -28.29 5.24 -3.33
C LEU A 316 -27.48 4.09 -2.74
N ALA A 317 -26.32 3.77 -3.33
CA ALA A 317 -25.69 2.48 -3.05
C ALA A 317 -24.15 2.49 -3.03
N VAL A 318 -23.49 3.61 -3.31
CA VAL A 318 -22.02 3.72 -3.23
C VAL A 318 -21.65 4.50 -1.98
N ASP A 319 -20.83 3.88 -1.12
CA ASP A 319 -20.29 4.54 0.07
C ASP A 319 -18.98 5.24 -0.29
N PHE A 320 -18.86 6.54 0.04
CA PHE A 320 -17.63 7.30 -0.12
C PHE A 320 -16.90 7.45 1.19
N ARG A 321 -15.57 7.25 1.17
CA ARG A 321 -14.70 7.33 2.35
C ARG A 321 -13.44 8.11 2.03
N ILE A 322 -12.93 8.84 3.02
CA ILE A 322 -11.63 9.50 2.94
C ILE A 322 -10.57 8.44 3.18
N GLY A 323 -9.93 7.96 2.13
CA GLY A 323 -8.87 6.96 2.24
C GLY A 323 -7.57 7.54 2.76
N GLU A 324 -7.24 8.78 2.33
CA GLU A 324 -6.02 9.50 2.65
C GLU A 324 -6.34 10.99 2.89
N ALA A 325 -5.93 11.52 4.05
CA ALA A 325 -6.19 12.91 4.44
C ALA A 325 -4.92 13.75 4.63
N VAL A 326 -3.71 13.14 4.58
CA VAL A 326 -2.48 13.77 5.15
C VAL A 326 -1.34 13.98 4.15
N ASN A 327 -1.24 13.25 3.07
CA ASN A 327 -0.07 13.24 2.17
C ASN A 327 -0.03 14.36 1.11
N HIS A 328 -0.48 15.56 1.43
CA HIS A 328 -0.65 16.71 0.54
C HIS A 328 -1.71 16.48 -0.54
N VAL A 329 -1.69 15.37 -1.24
CA VAL A 329 -2.78 14.90 -2.11
C VAL A 329 -3.73 14.06 -1.25
N LYS A 330 -5.02 14.45 -1.20
CA LYS A 330 -6.07 13.73 -0.52
C LYS A 330 -6.62 12.66 -1.45
N MET A 331 -7.12 11.57 -0.90
CA MET A 331 -7.79 10.53 -1.68
C MET A 331 -9.14 10.20 -1.06
N VAL A 332 -10.16 10.25 -1.90
CA VAL A 332 -11.49 9.71 -1.59
C VAL A 332 -11.74 8.51 -2.47
N TYR A 333 -12.31 7.45 -1.90
CA TYR A 333 -12.71 6.29 -2.69
C TYR A 333 -14.20 5.99 -2.53
N GLY A 334 -14.81 5.55 -3.64
CA GLY A 334 -16.16 5.03 -3.68
C GLY A 334 -16.14 3.50 -3.64
N ALA A 335 -16.85 2.91 -2.67
CA ALA A 335 -17.05 1.46 -2.55
C ALA A 335 -18.35 1.06 -3.25
N ILE A 336 -18.24 0.40 -4.40
CA ILE A 336 -19.36 -0.03 -5.24
C ILE A 336 -19.62 -1.52 -4.95
N PRO A 337 -20.72 -1.89 -4.29
CA PRO A 337 -21.01 -3.28 -3.98
C PRO A 337 -21.15 -4.14 -5.24
N LYS A 338 -20.39 -5.24 -5.32
CA LYS A 338 -20.42 -6.16 -6.49
C LYS A 338 -21.80 -6.74 -6.76
N ARG A 339 -22.63 -6.93 -5.72
CA ARG A 339 -24.01 -7.43 -5.86
C ARG A 339 -24.90 -6.55 -6.75
N LEU A 340 -24.56 -5.28 -6.94
CA LEU A 340 -25.30 -4.38 -7.85
C LEU A 340 -25.06 -4.71 -9.32
N LEU A 341 -24.00 -5.40 -9.64
CA LEU A 341 -23.55 -5.71 -11.00
C LEU A 341 -23.67 -7.21 -11.35
N MET A 342 -24.12 -8.01 -10.38
CA MET A 342 -24.38 -9.44 -10.57
C MET A 342 -25.81 -9.62 -11.11
N GLN A 343 -25.93 -9.90 -12.41
CA GLN A 343 -27.18 -10.38 -13.06
C GLN A 343 -27.05 -11.86 -13.37
#